data_a56b5c9f9b4afc714d357686914b9d64
#
_entry.id   a56b5c9f9b4afc714d357686914b9d64
#
_cell.length_a   1.000
_cell.length_b   1.000
_cell.length_c   1.000
_cell.angle_alpha   90.00
_cell.angle_beta   90.00
_cell.angle_gamma   90.00
#
_symmetry.space_group_name_H-M   'P 1'
#
loop_
_entity.id
_entity.type
_entity.pdbx_description
1 polymer ?
#
loop_
_entity_poly.entity_id
_entity_poly.type
_entity_poly.pdbx_seq_one_letter_code
_entity_poly.pdbx_strand_id
1 'polypeptide(L)'
;MQRIARNVIIATGAAAAVLSAGTFAIADFMVHLSLDKRCTGWMEKLMSHGAAADYLQTPHADAAEEYEAAQWFADAKQPVTTFSEDGLKLHGWLFDSDCVSPRPHLYAICMHGYTGTPAEMAKYAHRFARLGFTVLVPAQRCHELSEGRFVGMGWLERRDLMCWIRLIVESDPEARILLDGISMGAATVMMAAGEPDLPRNVVAAIEDCGYCSVWEQFLYNAKGMYHLPRRWMAVPTVAAMSLISKHLAGYDFKEASSINALRHTTIPMMFIHGSNDTFVNPVFLDRNFAACSSIDRERLLVPGAAHAMSASTHPELYWRRVTNFITRTFKL
;
A
#
# COMPACT_ATOMS: atom_id res chain seq x y z
N MET A 1 19.46 -2.85 55.92
CA MET A 1 19.36 -2.10 54.64
C MET A 1 19.69 -2.94 53.40
N GLN A 2 20.79 -3.67 53.36
CA GLN A 2 21.19 -4.48 52.16
C GLN A 2 20.16 -5.57 51.74
N ARG A 3 19.49 -6.24 52.68
CA ARG A 3 18.48 -7.27 52.36
C ARG A 3 17.19 -6.70 51.72
N ILE A 4 16.77 -5.52 52.18
CA ILE A 4 15.60 -4.81 51.64
C ILE A 4 15.91 -4.31 50.20
N ALA A 5 17.08 -3.70 50.01
CA ALA A 5 17.52 -3.26 48.67
C ALA A 5 17.61 -4.42 47.68
N ARG A 6 18.14 -5.58 48.10
CA ARG A 6 18.21 -6.79 47.28
C ARG A 6 16.81 -7.32 46.90
N ASN A 7 15.88 -7.35 47.86
CA ASN A 7 14.51 -7.81 47.58
C ASN A 7 13.73 -6.84 46.66
N VAL A 8 13.95 -5.54 46.80
CA VAL A 8 13.39 -4.53 45.90
C VAL A 8 13.94 -4.70 44.46
N ILE A 9 15.24 -4.91 44.30
CA ILE A 9 15.86 -5.15 42.97
C ILE A 9 15.34 -6.44 42.36
N ILE A 10 15.18 -7.51 43.12
CA ILE A 10 14.63 -8.78 42.61
C ILE A 10 13.16 -8.61 42.23
N ALA A 11 12.36 -7.94 43.03
CA ALA A 11 10.95 -7.72 42.75
C ALA A 11 10.73 -6.81 41.50
N THR A 12 11.52 -5.74 41.37
CA THR A 12 11.47 -4.87 40.17
C THR A 12 11.97 -5.59 38.92
N GLY A 13 13.02 -6.41 39.05
CA GLY A 13 13.51 -7.25 37.95
C GLY A 13 12.47 -8.28 37.48
N ALA A 14 11.80 -8.96 38.42
CA ALA A 14 10.73 -9.91 38.09
C ALA A 14 9.52 -9.22 37.47
N ALA A 15 9.08 -8.08 38.00
CA ALA A 15 8.00 -7.30 37.39
C ALA A 15 8.33 -6.81 35.98
N ALA A 16 9.55 -6.32 35.74
CA ALA A 16 10.02 -5.93 34.43
C ALA A 16 10.05 -7.11 33.43
N ALA A 17 10.50 -8.28 33.89
CA ALA A 17 10.52 -9.51 33.08
C ALA A 17 9.10 -9.97 32.69
N VAL A 18 8.16 -9.93 33.63
CA VAL A 18 6.73 -10.27 33.34
C VAL A 18 6.10 -9.28 32.37
N LEU A 19 6.35 -7.97 32.55
CA LEU A 19 5.85 -6.95 31.61
C LEU A 19 6.46 -7.11 30.22
N SER A 20 7.76 -7.40 30.13
CA SER A 20 8.44 -7.64 28.86
C SER A 20 7.89 -8.90 28.17
N ALA A 21 7.72 -10.02 28.89
CA ALA A 21 7.15 -11.23 28.34
C ALA A 21 5.71 -11.03 27.85
N GLY A 22 4.89 -10.30 28.60
CA GLY A 22 3.54 -9.91 28.20
C GLY A 22 3.51 -9.06 26.92
N THR A 23 4.43 -8.08 26.84
CA THR A 23 4.56 -7.22 25.65
C THR A 23 4.96 -8.05 24.41
N PHE A 24 5.92 -8.97 24.56
CA PHE A 24 6.33 -9.86 23.46
C PHE A 24 5.20 -10.81 23.02
N ALA A 25 4.43 -11.38 23.95
CA ALA A 25 3.32 -12.26 23.63
C ALA A 25 2.21 -11.52 22.85
N ILE A 26 1.89 -10.27 23.26
CA ILE A 26 0.95 -9.41 22.55
C ILE A 26 1.50 -9.06 21.15
N ALA A 27 2.77 -8.70 21.08
CA ALA A 27 3.41 -8.34 19.81
C ALA A 27 3.43 -9.52 18.83
N ASP A 28 3.75 -10.73 19.30
CA ASP A 28 3.74 -11.96 18.52
C ASP A 28 2.33 -12.23 17.95
N PHE A 29 1.33 -12.20 18.82
CA PHE A 29 -0.07 -12.34 18.40
C PHE A 29 -0.45 -11.31 17.35
N MET A 30 -0.07 -10.03 17.52
CA MET A 30 -0.38 -8.96 16.60
C MET A 30 0.34 -9.11 15.26
N VAL A 31 1.59 -9.58 15.25
CA VAL A 31 2.33 -9.87 14.01
C VAL A 31 1.64 -10.98 13.23
N HIS A 32 1.29 -12.08 13.89
CA HIS A 32 0.57 -13.16 13.22
C HIS A 32 -0.81 -12.71 12.69
N LEU A 33 -1.55 -11.94 13.49
CA LEU A 33 -2.86 -11.43 13.09
C LEU A 33 -2.77 -10.48 11.89
N SER A 34 -1.72 -9.63 11.84
CA SER A 34 -1.61 -8.57 10.83
C SER A 34 -0.81 -8.99 9.60
N LEU A 35 0.16 -9.88 9.72
CA LEU A 35 1.09 -10.17 8.63
C LEU A 35 1.02 -11.60 8.09
N ASP A 36 0.59 -12.60 8.90
CA ASP A 36 0.52 -14.00 8.46
C ASP A 36 -0.78 -14.26 7.69
N LYS A 37 -0.69 -14.60 6.39
CA LYS A 37 -1.83 -14.93 5.53
C LYS A 37 -2.83 -15.91 6.16
N ARG A 38 -2.36 -16.83 7.00
CA ARG A 38 -3.22 -17.82 7.66
C ARG A 38 -4.18 -17.19 8.69
N CYS A 39 -3.88 -15.96 9.13
CA CYS A 39 -4.64 -15.23 10.14
C CYS A 39 -5.35 -13.99 9.58
N THR A 40 -5.03 -13.53 8.36
CA THR A 40 -5.59 -12.28 7.78
C THR A 40 -7.11 -12.31 7.63
N GLY A 41 -7.74 -13.45 7.41
CA GLY A 41 -9.21 -13.57 7.39
C GLY A 41 -9.90 -13.18 8.71
N TRP A 42 -9.19 -13.24 9.84
CA TRP A 42 -9.64 -12.68 11.11
C TRP A 42 -9.53 -11.15 11.14
N MET A 43 -8.44 -10.61 10.54
CA MET A 43 -8.26 -9.16 10.42
C MET A 43 -9.30 -8.55 9.50
N GLU A 44 -9.63 -9.18 8.37
CA GLU A 44 -10.75 -8.77 7.50
C GLU A 44 -12.06 -8.63 8.28
N LYS A 45 -12.39 -9.64 9.09
CA LYS A 45 -13.60 -9.58 9.95
C LYS A 45 -13.52 -8.47 10.99
N LEU A 46 -12.36 -8.24 11.58
CA LEU A 46 -12.18 -7.18 12.57
C LEU A 46 -12.26 -5.79 11.93
N MET A 47 -11.70 -5.62 10.74
CA MET A 47 -11.73 -4.37 9.99
C MET A 47 -13.09 -4.11 9.34
N SER A 48 -13.82 -5.15 8.92
CA SER A 48 -15.17 -5.00 8.35
C SER A 48 -16.18 -4.40 9.32
N HIS A 49 -15.93 -4.45 10.63
CA HIS A 49 -16.77 -3.80 11.63
C HIS A 49 -16.38 -2.33 11.93
N GLY A 50 -15.20 -1.88 11.48
CA GLY A 50 -14.71 -0.52 11.70
C GLY A 50 -14.60 0.30 10.40
N ALA A 51 -13.57 0.06 9.61
CA ALA A 51 -13.31 0.82 8.38
C ALA A 51 -14.32 0.53 7.25
N ALA A 52 -14.91 -0.68 7.22
CA ALA A 52 -15.99 -0.99 6.27
C ALA A 52 -17.28 -0.26 6.61
N ALA A 53 -17.52 0.11 7.87
CA ALA A 53 -18.67 0.94 8.22
C ALA A 53 -18.52 2.35 7.63
N ASP A 54 -17.30 2.91 7.64
CA ASP A 54 -17.01 4.21 7.00
C ASP A 54 -17.13 4.11 5.46
N TYR A 55 -16.66 3.01 4.86
CA TYR A 55 -16.79 2.75 3.43
C TYR A 55 -18.25 2.65 2.99
N LEU A 56 -19.08 1.88 3.74
CA LEU A 56 -20.51 1.71 3.44
C LEU A 56 -21.36 2.97 3.71
N GLN A 57 -20.89 3.87 4.55
CA GLN A 57 -21.58 5.14 4.87
C GLN A 57 -21.12 6.31 4.01
N THR A 58 -20.00 6.18 3.30
CA THR A 58 -19.50 7.24 2.41
C THR A 58 -20.29 7.20 1.09
N PRO A 59 -20.85 8.33 0.62
CA PRO A 59 -21.52 8.37 -0.67
C PRO A 59 -20.55 8.01 -1.80
N HIS A 60 -20.91 7.04 -2.63
CA HIS A 60 -20.21 6.70 -3.86
C HIS A 60 -20.81 7.53 -5.00
N ALA A 61 -20.23 8.68 -5.29
CA ALA A 61 -20.68 9.55 -6.37
C ALA A 61 -20.44 8.95 -7.77
N ASP A 62 -19.62 7.90 -7.83
CA ASP A 62 -19.24 7.16 -9.05
C ASP A 62 -19.79 5.72 -9.09
N ALA A 63 -20.86 5.41 -8.32
CA ALA A 63 -21.37 4.03 -8.17
C ALA A 63 -21.71 3.36 -9.52
N ALA A 64 -22.23 4.10 -10.49
CA ALA A 64 -22.53 3.55 -11.83
C ALA A 64 -21.24 3.18 -12.57
N GLU A 65 -20.21 4.00 -12.46
CA GLU A 65 -18.90 3.73 -13.07
C GLU A 65 -18.18 2.57 -12.38
N GLU A 66 -18.27 2.48 -11.03
CA GLU A 66 -17.75 1.34 -10.28
C GLU A 66 -18.39 0.04 -10.73
N TYR A 67 -19.70 0.03 -10.95
CA TYR A 67 -20.42 -1.14 -11.45
C TYR A 67 -19.96 -1.53 -12.87
N GLU A 68 -19.88 -0.57 -13.80
CA GLU A 68 -19.39 -0.79 -15.17
C GLU A 68 -17.95 -1.34 -15.16
N ALA A 69 -17.07 -0.74 -14.36
CA ALA A 69 -15.68 -1.17 -14.23
C ALA A 69 -15.56 -2.59 -13.62
N ALA A 70 -16.40 -2.94 -12.66
CA ALA A 70 -16.42 -4.28 -12.10
C ALA A 70 -16.86 -5.35 -13.11
N GLN A 71 -17.85 -5.05 -13.97
CA GLN A 71 -18.26 -5.92 -15.06
C GLN A 71 -17.12 -6.07 -16.09
N TRP A 72 -16.56 -4.95 -16.55
CA TRP A 72 -15.41 -4.95 -17.48
C TRP A 72 -14.24 -5.78 -16.91
N PHE A 73 -13.91 -5.60 -15.63
CA PHE A 73 -12.84 -6.36 -14.98
C PHE A 73 -13.11 -7.87 -15.00
N ALA A 74 -14.36 -8.28 -14.70
CA ALA A 74 -14.75 -9.68 -14.69
C ALA A 74 -14.66 -10.32 -16.11
N ASP A 75 -15.06 -9.58 -17.14
CA ASP A 75 -15.20 -10.08 -18.50
C ASP A 75 -13.89 -10.02 -19.30
N ALA A 76 -13.04 -9.00 -19.07
CA ALA A 76 -11.85 -8.74 -19.90
C ALA A 76 -10.54 -9.28 -19.31
N LYS A 77 -10.53 -9.76 -18.06
CA LYS A 77 -9.31 -10.19 -17.37
C LYS A 77 -8.64 -11.40 -18.02
N GLN A 78 -7.33 -11.29 -18.24
CA GLN A 78 -6.46 -12.35 -18.73
C GLN A 78 -5.44 -12.73 -17.65
N PRO A 79 -5.28 -14.01 -17.29
CA PRO A 79 -4.35 -14.40 -16.23
C PRO A 79 -2.90 -14.26 -16.70
N VAL A 80 -2.06 -13.71 -15.84
CA VAL A 80 -0.63 -13.62 -16.04
C VAL A 80 0.10 -14.02 -14.76
N THR A 81 1.28 -14.60 -14.89
CA THR A 81 2.09 -15.03 -13.74
C THR A 81 3.54 -14.63 -13.92
N THR A 82 4.21 -14.37 -12.80
CA THR A 82 5.66 -14.20 -12.72
C THR A 82 6.18 -14.83 -11.43
N PHE A 83 7.49 -14.76 -11.19
CA PHE A 83 8.10 -15.20 -9.95
C PHE A 83 8.76 -14.02 -9.25
N SER A 84 8.60 -13.97 -7.92
CA SER A 84 9.33 -13.04 -7.08
C SER A 84 10.82 -13.43 -7.00
N GLU A 85 11.66 -12.51 -6.52
CA GLU A 85 13.09 -12.75 -6.33
C GLU A 85 13.36 -13.83 -5.26
N ASP A 86 12.44 -14.06 -4.34
CA ASP A 86 12.48 -15.12 -3.33
C ASP A 86 11.73 -16.42 -3.73
N GLY A 87 11.35 -16.52 -5.02
CA GLY A 87 10.84 -17.74 -5.63
C GLY A 87 9.34 -18.00 -5.48
N LEU A 88 8.57 -17.03 -5.00
CA LEU A 88 7.11 -17.15 -4.93
C LEU A 88 6.49 -17.01 -6.32
N LYS A 89 5.53 -17.87 -6.64
CA LYS A 89 4.69 -17.69 -7.82
C LYS A 89 3.69 -16.58 -7.55
N LEU A 90 3.78 -15.52 -8.36
CA LEU A 90 2.89 -14.36 -8.30
C LEU A 90 1.88 -14.43 -9.44
N HIS A 91 0.66 -14.04 -9.15
CA HIS A 91 -0.46 -13.99 -10.08
C HIS A 91 -0.92 -12.56 -10.29
N GLY A 92 -1.43 -12.25 -11.47
CA GLY A 92 -2.02 -10.95 -11.82
C GLY A 92 -3.00 -11.08 -12.96
N TRP A 93 -3.71 -10.00 -13.23
CA TRP A 93 -4.67 -9.88 -14.31
C TRP A 93 -4.17 -8.84 -15.30
N LEU A 94 -4.11 -9.20 -16.57
CA LEU A 94 -3.76 -8.32 -17.68
C LEU A 94 -5.04 -7.95 -18.44
N PHE A 95 -5.11 -6.70 -18.86
CA PHE A 95 -6.21 -6.13 -19.62
C PHE A 95 -5.67 -5.38 -20.81
N ASP A 96 -6.23 -5.63 -21.99
CA ASP A 96 -5.96 -4.81 -23.15
C ASP A 96 -6.57 -3.41 -22.98
N SER A 97 -6.04 -2.44 -23.73
CA SER A 97 -6.61 -1.09 -23.74
C SER A 97 -8.05 -1.11 -24.26
N ASP A 98 -8.93 -0.39 -23.58
CA ASP A 98 -10.36 -0.26 -23.91
C ASP A 98 -10.64 1.10 -24.54
N CYS A 99 -10.10 1.32 -25.75
CA CYS A 99 -10.27 2.56 -26.50
C CYS A 99 -10.20 2.34 -28.01
N VAL A 100 -10.79 3.28 -28.77
CA VAL A 100 -10.88 3.20 -30.27
C VAL A 100 -9.51 3.25 -30.93
N SER A 101 -8.52 3.90 -30.31
CA SER A 101 -7.17 4.08 -30.83
C SER A 101 -6.14 3.71 -29.76
N PRO A 102 -5.85 2.41 -29.60
CA PRO A 102 -4.82 1.95 -28.66
C PRO A 102 -3.47 2.62 -28.94
N ARG A 103 -2.78 3.00 -27.89
CA ARG A 103 -1.44 3.58 -28.01
C ARG A 103 -0.41 2.50 -27.70
N PRO A 104 0.55 2.26 -28.61
CA PRO A 104 1.57 1.26 -28.37
C PRO A 104 2.45 1.66 -27.17
N HIS A 105 3.03 0.66 -26.53
CA HIS A 105 4.01 0.81 -25.47
C HIS A 105 3.49 1.52 -24.19
N LEU A 106 2.17 1.71 -24.01
CA LEU A 106 1.62 2.29 -22.79
C LEU A 106 1.12 1.20 -21.84
N TYR A 107 1.66 1.17 -20.65
CA TYR A 107 1.30 0.21 -19.59
C TYR A 107 0.99 0.93 -18.28
N ALA A 108 0.00 0.42 -17.54
CA ALA A 108 -0.26 0.82 -16.17
C ALA A 108 -0.24 -0.41 -15.26
N ILE A 109 0.38 -0.28 -14.09
CA ILE A 109 0.34 -1.33 -13.05
C ILE A 109 -0.42 -0.76 -11.85
N CYS A 110 -1.53 -1.42 -11.46
CA CYS A 110 -2.42 -0.99 -10.40
C CYS A 110 -2.29 -1.90 -9.18
N MET A 111 -1.83 -1.36 -8.04
CA MET A 111 -1.53 -2.09 -6.81
C MET A 111 -2.63 -1.88 -5.77
N HIS A 112 -3.32 -2.95 -5.37
CA HIS A 112 -4.42 -2.92 -4.39
C HIS A 112 -3.94 -2.69 -2.94
N GLY A 113 -4.87 -2.41 -2.02
CA GLY A 113 -4.61 -2.21 -0.60
C GLY A 113 -4.36 -3.50 0.19
N TYR A 114 -4.08 -3.34 1.49
CA TYR A 114 -3.96 -4.45 2.46
C TYR A 114 -5.30 -5.19 2.59
N THR A 115 -5.27 -6.51 2.64
CA THR A 115 -6.43 -7.42 2.61
C THR A 115 -7.33 -7.29 1.37
N GLY A 116 -6.97 -6.43 0.43
CA GLY A 116 -7.71 -6.21 -0.80
C GLY A 116 -7.47 -7.30 -1.86
N THR A 117 -8.15 -7.14 -2.97
CA THR A 117 -8.01 -8.00 -4.14
C THR A 117 -7.75 -7.17 -5.40
N PRO A 118 -7.21 -7.76 -6.48
CA PRO A 118 -7.09 -7.06 -7.77
C PRO A 118 -8.40 -6.43 -8.26
N ALA A 119 -9.55 -7.03 -7.96
CA ALA A 119 -10.85 -6.52 -8.38
C ALA A 119 -11.20 -5.15 -7.78
N GLU A 120 -10.64 -4.78 -6.62
CA GLU A 120 -10.81 -3.45 -6.02
C GLU A 120 -10.18 -2.34 -6.86
N MET A 121 -9.21 -2.71 -7.71
CA MET A 121 -8.59 -1.76 -8.64
C MET A 121 -9.37 -1.60 -9.95
N ALA A 122 -10.53 -2.24 -10.10
CA ALA A 122 -11.27 -2.27 -11.36
C ALA A 122 -11.54 -0.87 -11.96
N LYS A 123 -12.02 0.10 -11.15
CA LYS A 123 -12.31 1.46 -11.65
C LYS A 123 -11.05 2.22 -12.10
N TYR A 124 -9.93 2.01 -11.44
CA TYR A 124 -8.64 2.61 -11.81
C TYR A 124 -8.12 1.97 -13.10
N ALA A 125 -8.10 0.64 -13.14
CA ALA A 125 -7.69 -0.14 -14.30
C ALA A 125 -8.52 0.20 -15.54
N HIS A 126 -9.86 0.23 -15.41
CA HIS A 126 -10.76 0.58 -16.51
C HIS A 126 -10.53 2.01 -17.02
N ARG A 127 -10.34 2.98 -16.11
CA ARG A 127 -10.02 4.36 -16.52
C ARG A 127 -8.70 4.45 -17.29
N PHE A 128 -7.65 3.73 -16.85
CA PHE A 128 -6.39 3.70 -17.59
C PHE A 128 -6.50 2.96 -18.91
N ALA A 129 -7.26 1.85 -18.97
CA ALA A 129 -7.54 1.15 -20.22
C ALA A 129 -8.24 2.06 -21.24
N ARG A 130 -9.20 2.88 -20.80
CA ARG A 130 -9.89 3.88 -21.65
C ARG A 130 -8.98 5.03 -22.07
N LEU A 131 -7.90 5.31 -21.35
CA LEU A 131 -6.85 6.26 -21.77
C LEU A 131 -5.83 5.65 -22.74
N GLY A 132 -5.97 4.35 -23.07
CA GLY A 132 -5.14 3.65 -24.04
C GLY A 132 -4.00 2.82 -23.45
N PHE A 133 -3.98 2.59 -22.14
CA PHE A 133 -2.98 1.74 -21.48
C PHE A 133 -3.39 0.26 -21.55
N THR A 134 -2.42 -0.61 -21.77
CA THR A 134 -2.51 -2.01 -21.36
C THR A 134 -2.31 -2.05 -19.85
N VAL A 135 -3.22 -2.67 -19.11
CA VAL A 135 -3.24 -2.56 -17.64
C VAL A 135 -2.92 -3.91 -17.01
N LEU A 136 -1.96 -3.92 -16.09
CA LEU A 136 -1.64 -5.05 -15.23
C LEU A 136 -2.13 -4.76 -13.81
N VAL A 137 -2.88 -5.70 -13.25
CA VAL A 137 -3.37 -5.63 -11.87
C VAL A 137 -2.86 -6.86 -11.12
N PRO A 138 -1.68 -6.78 -10.46
CA PRO A 138 -1.15 -7.87 -9.67
C PRO A 138 -1.99 -8.16 -8.42
N ALA A 139 -2.17 -9.43 -8.09
CA ALA A 139 -2.43 -9.84 -6.73
C ALA A 139 -1.10 -9.77 -5.97
N GLN A 140 -0.98 -8.92 -4.97
CA GLN A 140 0.23 -8.82 -4.18
C GLN A 140 0.51 -10.13 -3.44
N ARG A 141 1.77 -10.39 -3.05
CA ARG A 141 2.10 -11.61 -2.28
C ARG A 141 1.11 -11.83 -1.13
N CYS A 142 0.80 -13.05 -0.82
CA CYS A 142 -0.18 -13.44 0.20
C CYS A 142 -1.65 -13.16 -0.14
N HIS A 143 -1.96 -12.54 -1.26
CA HIS A 143 -3.34 -12.22 -1.66
C HIS A 143 -3.77 -13.07 -2.86
N GLU A 144 -5.06 -13.37 -2.92
CA GLU A 144 -5.71 -14.14 -3.99
C GLU A 144 -4.91 -15.41 -4.37
N LEU A 145 -4.44 -15.52 -5.61
CA LEU A 145 -3.69 -16.67 -6.14
C LEU A 145 -2.17 -16.54 -6.02
N SER A 146 -1.67 -15.40 -5.53
CA SER A 146 -0.25 -15.22 -5.28
C SER A 146 0.20 -15.96 -4.02
N GLU A 147 1.36 -16.60 -4.12
CA GLU A 147 1.97 -17.28 -3.01
C GLU A 147 2.51 -16.31 -1.96
N GLY A 148 2.92 -16.86 -0.83
CA GLY A 148 3.52 -16.15 0.28
C GLY A 148 2.89 -16.50 1.61
N ARG A 149 3.59 -16.19 2.68
CA ARG A 149 3.12 -16.40 4.04
C ARG A 149 2.93 -15.09 4.78
N PHE A 150 3.87 -14.17 4.66
CA PHE A 150 3.84 -12.90 5.38
C PHE A 150 3.67 -11.74 4.41
N VAL A 151 2.70 -10.88 4.73
CA VAL A 151 2.50 -9.59 4.04
C VAL A 151 3.64 -8.65 4.41
N GLY A 152 4.27 -8.05 3.39
CA GLY A 152 5.41 -7.17 3.56
C GLY A 152 5.05 -5.71 3.84
N MET A 153 3.77 -5.36 3.87
CA MET A 153 3.29 -3.98 4.05
C MET A 153 3.98 -3.01 3.07
N GLY A 154 4.06 -3.39 1.81
CA GLY A 154 4.72 -2.63 0.75
C GLY A 154 6.22 -2.87 0.62
N TRP A 155 6.90 -3.34 1.67
CA TRP A 155 8.36 -3.53 1.64
C TRP A 155 8.80 -4.74 0.82
N LEU A 156 8.18 -5.89 1.01
CA LEU A 156 8.46 -7.06 0.19
C LEU A 156 7.80 -6.91 -1.18
N GLU A 157 6.58 -6.40 -1.21
CA GLU A 157 5.78 -6.18 -2.42
C GLU A 157 6.46 -5.22 -3.41
N ARG A 158 7.33 -4.29 -2.94
CA ARG A 158 8.08 -3.42 -3.86
C ARG A 158 9.02 -4.21 -4.78
N ARG A 159 9.62 -5.29 -4.27
CA ARG A 159 10.48 -6.17 -5.10
C ARG A 159 9.65 -7.04 -6.03
N ASP A 160 8.45 -7.45 -5.62
CA ASP A 160 7.50 -8.13 -6.51
C ASP A 160 7.06 -7.20 -7.65
N LEU A 161 6.77 -5.95 -7.33
CA LEU A 161 6.44 -4.93 -8.33
C LEU A 161 7.61 -4.74 -9.33
N MET A 162 8.86 -4.78 -8.86
CA MET A 162 10.02 -4.77 -9.76
C MET A 162 10.05 -5.98 -10.71
N CYS A 163 9.63 -7.17 -10.25
CA CYS A 163 9.52 -8.36 -11.12
C CYS A 163 8.42 -8.18 -12.19
N TRP A 164 7.29 -7.60 -11.82
CA TRP A 164 6.23 -7.27 -12.79
C TRP A 164 6.67 -6.21 -13.81
N ILE A 165 7.39 -5.19 -13.39
CA ILE A 165 7.96 -4.18 -14.28
C ILE A 165 8.93 -4.83 -15.27
N ARG A 166 9.84 -5.70 -14.78
CA ARG A 166 10.80 -6.41 -15.65
C ARG A 166 10.08 -7.30 -16.66
N LEU A 167 9.03 -8.02 -16.26
CA LEU A 167 8.22 -8.84 -17.17
C LEU A 167 7.65 -8.02 -18.34
N ILE A 168 7.13 -6.82 -18.06
CA ILE A 168 6.63 -5.92 -19.12
C ILE A 168 7.80 -5.46 -20.01
N VAL A 169 8.91 -5.01 -19.43
CA VAL A 169 10.06 -4.49 -20.19
C VAL A 169 10.74 -5.57 -21.04
N GLU A 170 10.76 -6.82 -20.56
CA GLU A 170 11.26 -7.95 -21.33
C GLU A 170 10.38 -8.29 -22.55
N SER A 171 9.06 -8.12 -22.41
CA SER A 171 8.12 -8.32 -23.51
C SER A 171 8.02 -7.11 -24.45
N ASP A 172 8.22 -5.90 -23.93
CA ASP A 172 8.19 -4.64 -24.66
C ASP A 172 9.28 -3.68 -24.14
N PRO A 173 10.47 -3.68 -24.74
CA PRO A 173 11.58 -2.79 -24.31
C PRO A 173 11.26 -1.30 -24.44
N GLU A 174 10.29 -0.90 -25.28
CA GLU A 174 9.84 0.48 -25.43
C GLU A 174 8.73 0.86 -24.48
N ALA A 175 8.31 -0.06 -23.59
CA ALA A 175 7.24 0.16 -22.62
C ALA A 175 7.43 1.46 -21.85
N ARG A 176 6.34 2.20 -21.66
CA ARG A 176 6.21 3.39 -20.84
C ARG A 176 5.18 3.09 -19.74
N ILE A 177 5.65 2.96 -18.52
CA ILE A 177 4.88 2.36 -17.43
C ILE A 177 4.45 3.45 -16.44
N LEU A 178 3.14 3.48 -16.15
CA LEU A 178 2.54 4.20 -15.02
C LEU A 178 2.42 3.21 -13.85
N LEU A 179 2.88 3.61 -12.68
CA LEU A 179 2.56 2.91 -11.44
C LEU A 179 1.42 3.63 -10.73
N ASP A 180 0.43 2.87 -10.28
CA ASP A 180 -0.69 3.38 -9.51
C ASP A 180 -0.92 2.48 -8.29
N GLY A 181 -1.23 3.05 -7.14
CA GLY A 181 -1.45 2.23 -5.95
C GLY A 181 -2.27 2.92 -4.87
N ILE A 182 -3.01 2.10 -4.13
CA ILE A 182 -3.90 2.55 -3.05
C ILE A 182 -3.45 1.95 -1.73
N SER A 183 -3.37 2.78 -0.68
CA SER A 183 -3.09 2.34 0.69
C SER A 183 -1.75 1.58 0.78
N MET A 184 -1.75 0.28 1.10
CA MET A 184 -0.55 -0.56 1.04
C MET A 184 0.04 -0.59 -0.38
N GLY A 185 -0.80 -0.62 -1.43
CA GLY A 185 -0.35 -0.51 -2.81
C GLY A 185 0.35 0.82 -3.10
N ALA A 186 -0.15 1.93 -2.53
CA ALA A 186 0.51 3.24 -2.62
C ALA A 186 1.88 3.24 -1.93
N ALA A 187 1.98 2.61 -0.75
CA ALA A 187 3.26 2.44 -0.07
C ALA A 187 4.23 1.56 -0.89
N THR A 188 3.72 0.50 -1.52
CA THR A 188 4.48 -0.36 -2.44
C THR A 188 5.05 0.45 -3.60
N VAL A 189 4.21 1.26 -4.26
CA VAL A 189 4.60 2.12 -5.38
C VAL A 189 5.64 3.16 -4.95
N MET A 190 5.44 3.84 -3.82
CA MET A 190 6.41 4.81 -3.30
C MET A 190 7.76 4.16 -2.98
N MET A 191 7.74 2.98 -2.37
CA MET A 191 8.97 2.26 -2.03
C MET A 191 9.68 1.74 -3.27
N ALA A 192 8.96 1.24 -4.28
CA ALA A 192 9.51 0.81 -5.56
C ALA A 192 10.10 1.99 -6.36
N ALA A 193 9.43 3.15 -6.34
CA ALA A 193 9.91 4.35 -7.05
C ALA A 193 11.26 4.87 -6.54
N GLY A 194 11.70 4.46 -5.35
CA GLY A 194 13.02 4.79 -4.79
C GLY A 194 14.08 3.71 -4.96
N GLU A 195 13.75 2.59 -5.64
CA GLU A 195 14.71 1.52 -5.86
C GLU A 195 15.82 1.95 -6.85
N PRO A 196 17.08 1.65 -6.57
CA PRO A 196 18.19 2.07 -7.42
C PRO A 196 18.22 1.38 -8.78
N ASP A 197 17.57 0.22 -8.89
CA ASP A 197 17.44 -0.57 -10.11
C ASP A 197 16.06 -0.39 -10.81
N LEU A 198 15.31 0.67 -10.46
CA LEU A 198 14.04 0.98 -11.13
C LEU A 198 14.29 1.21 -12.64
N PRO A 199 13.64 0.43 -13.55
CA PRO A 199 13.79 0.62 -14.99
C PRO A 199 13.34 2.01 -15.44
N ARG A 200 14.07 2.58 -16.40
CA ARG A 200 13.75 3.89 -17.02
C ARG A 200 12.39 3.89 -17.76
N ASN A 201 11.85 2.73 -18.00
CA ASN A 201 10.52 2.52 -18.56
C ASN A 201 9.40 3.02 -17.64
N VAL A 202 9.65 3.14 -16.32
CA VAL A 202 8.71 3.73 -15.38
C VAL A 202 8.75 5.25 -15.53
N VAL A 203 7.67 5.79 -16.10
CA VAL A 203 7.56 7.20 -16.50
C VAL A 203 7.01 8.06 -15.36
N ALA A 204 6.06 7.56 -14.60
CA ALA A 204 5.43 8.29 -13.51
C ALA A 204 4.78 7.33 -12.51
N ALA A 205 4.47 7.84 -11.31
CA ALA A 205 3.74 7.09 -10.31
C ALA A 205 2.68 7.95 -9.61
N ILE A 206 1.57 7.29 -9.23
CA ILE A 206 0.46 7.85 -8.46
C ILE A 206 0.32 7.03 -7.18
N GLU A 207 0.26 7.70 -6.05
CA GLU A 207 -0.06 7.10 -4.77
C GLU A 207 -1.33 7.73 -4.18
N ASP A 208 -2.27 6.92 -3.69
CA ASP A 208 -3.46 7.38 -2.98
C ASP A 208 -3.51 6.74 -1.59
N CYS A 209 -3.59 7.59 -0.57
CA CYS A 209 -3.66 7.26 0.85
C CYS A 209 -2.55 6.34 1.39
N GLY A 210 -1.33 6.47 0.85
CA GLY A 210 -0.18 5.73 1.33
C GLY A 210 0.43 6.29 2.62
N TYR A 211 1.11 5.42 3.38
CA TYR A 211 1.73 5.79 4.65
C TYR A 211 3.23 6.08 4.54
N CYS A 212 3.76 6.82 5.51
CA CYS A 212 5.16 7.22 5.58
C CYS A 212 6.13 6.07 5.86
N SER A 213 5.70 5.12 6.70
CA SER A 213 6.42 3.89 7.01
C SER A 213 5.49 2.93 7.74
N VAL A 214 5.83 1.65 7.72
CA VAL A 214 5.11 0.62 8.48
C VAL A 214 5.14 0.94 9.98
N TRP A 215 6.28 1.42 10.50
CA TRP A 215 6.41 1.87 11.89
C TRP A 215 5.39 2.95 12.28
N GLU A 216 5.28 4.01 11.47
CA GLU A 216 4.37 5.11 11.73
C GLU A 216 2.91 4.68 11.63
N GLN A 217 2.59 3.81 10.67
CA GLN A 217 1.24 3.28 10.46
C GLN A 217 0.80 2.40 11.64
N PHE A 218 1.64 1.47 12.10
CA PHE A 218 1.30 0.64 13.27
C PHE A 218 1.16 1.47 14.54
N LEU A 219 2.02 2.48 14.76
CA LEU A 219 1.88 3.38 15.90
C LEU A 219 0.59 4.21 15.85
N TYR A 220 0.17 4.65 14.67
CA TYR A 220 -1.07 5.39 14.49
C TYR A 220 -2.28 4.51 14.80
N ASN A 221 -2.34 3.33 14.18
CA ASN A 221 -3.46 2.40 14.36
C ASN A 221 -3.52 1.84 15.78
N ALA A 222 -2.40 1.52 16.40
CA ALA A 222 -2.38 1.06 17.79
C ALA A 222 -2.95 2.11 18.76
N LYS A 223 -2.66 3.41 18.54
CA LYS A 223 -3.26 4.47 19.35
C LYS A 223 -4.78 4.49 19.22
N GLY A 224 -5.31 4.44 17.99
CA GLY A 224 -6.74 4.44 17.70
C GLY A 224 -7.45 3.18 18.20
N MET A 225 -6.93 2.01 17.86
CA MET A 225 -7.53 0.70 18.16
C MET A 225 -7.59 0.41 19.67
N TYR A 226 -6.56 0.80 20.42
CA TYR A 226 -6.49 0.57 21.88
C TYR A 226 -6.89 1.79 22.68
N HIS A 227 -7.40 2.85 22.08
CA HIS A 227 -7.76 4.12 22.71
C HIS A 227 -6.66 4.65 23.63
N LEU A 228 -5.39 4.51 23.21
CA LEU A 228 -4.26 4.91 24.03
C LEU A 228 -4.21 6.44 24.18
N PRO A 229 -4.07 6.96 25.41
CA PRO A 229 -4.03 8.41 25.64
C PRO A 229 -2.88 9.10 24.90
N ARG A 230 -1.75 8.38 24.75
CA ARG A 230 -0.55 8.90 24.09
C ARG A 230 0.09 7.84 23.20
N ARG A 231 0.48 8.24 21.99
CA ARG A 231 1.11 7.38 20.98
C ARG A 231 2.36 6.64 21.48
N TRP A 232 3.18 7.26 22.32
CA TRP A 232 4.40 6.64 22.83
C TRP A 232 4.13 5.37 23.66
N MET A 233 2.93 5.19 24.20
CA MET A 233 2.55 3.99 24.94
C MET A 233 2.50 2.73 24.07
N ALA A 234 2.31 2.87 22.77
CA ALA A 234 2.36 1.76 21.80
C ALA A 234 3.80 1.39 21.40
N VAL A 235 4.78 2.25 21.65
CA VAL A 235 6.16 2.06 21.17
C VAL A 235 6.78 0.73 21.59
N PRO A 236 6.67 0.26 22.86
CA PRO A 236 7.26 -1.02 23.24
C PRO A 236 6.68 -2.20 22.45
N THR A 237 5.35 -2.23 22.27
CA THR A 237 4.67 -3.30 21.53
C THR A 237 5.03 -3.25 20.04
N VAL A 238 4.99 -2.08 19.40
CA VAL A 238 5.36 -1.94 17.98
C VAL A 238 6.84 -2.23 17.76
N ALA A 239 7.72 -1.92 18.71
CA ALA A 239 9.14 -2.30 18.65
C ALA A 239 9.32 -3.82 18.72
N ALA A 240 8.61 -4.50 19.61
CA ALA A 240 8.63 -5.96 19.68
C ALA A 240 8.05 -6.58 18.39
N MET A 241 6.93 -6.06 17.85
CA MET A 241 6.38 -6.47 16.56
C MET A 241 7.40 -6.34 15.42
N SER A 242 8.13 -5.22 15.39
CA SER A 242 9.16 -4.97 14.37
C SER A 242 10.30 -5.99 14.45
N LEU A 243 10.75 -6.35 15.65
CA LEU A 243 11.76 -7.39 15.87
C LEU A 243 11.27 -8.77 15.42
N ILE A 244 10.02 -9.12 15.77
CA ILE A 244 9.40 -10.38 15.38
C ILE A 244 9.22 -10.44 13.87
N SER A 245 8.74 -9.37 13.25
CA SER A 245 8.63 -9.25 11.78
C SER A 245 9.98 -9.46 11.10
N LYS A 246 11.05 -8.86 11.63
CA LYS A 246 12.39 -9.05 11.09
C LYS A 246 12.84 -10.51 11.14
N HIS A 247 12.49 -11.23 12.19
CA HIS A 247 12.81 -12.65 12.34
C HIS A 247 11.94 -13.54 11.43
N LEU A 248 10.62 -13.29 11.34
CA LEU A 248 9.67 -14.14 10.64
C LEU A 248 9.50 -13.81 9.16
N ALA A 249 9.48 -12.51 8.83
CA ALA A 249 9.18 -11.98 7.50
C ALA A 249 10.38 -11.30 6.82
N GLY A 250 11.53 -11.20 7.51
CA GLY A 250 12.78 -10.71 6.93
C GLY A 250 12.91 -9.18 6.88
N TYR A 251 11.98 -8.40 7.44
CA TYR A 251 12.06 -6.93 7.42
C TYR A 251 11.64 -6.30 8.75
N ASP A 252 12.19 -5.14 9.07
CA ASP A 252 11.74 -4.33 10.19
C ASP A 252 10.88 -3.14 9.76
N PHE A 253 10.01 -2.68 10.68
CA PHE A 253 9.01 -1.64 10.37
C PHE A 253 9.60 -0.26 10.10
N LYS A 254 10.84 0.01 10.51
CA LYS A 254 11.50 1.30 10.27
C LYS A 254 12.21 1.33 8.92
N GLU A 255 12.76 0.19 8.47
CA GLU A 255 13.34 0.10 7.13
C GLU A 255 12.25 0.13 6.06
N ALA A 256 11.06 -0.43 6.33
CA ALA A 256 9.89 -0.36 5.47
C ALA A 256 9.30 1.06 5.49
N SER A 257 9.91 1.97 4.71
CA SER A 257 9.68 3.42 4.79
C SER A 257 9.55 4.05 3.41
N SER A 258 8.35 4.52 3.08
CA SER A 258 8.08 5.33 1.88
C SER A 258 8.92 6.63 1.89
N ILE A 259 9.03 7.29 3.06
CA ILE A 259 9.84 8.51 3.19
C ILE A 259 11.31 8.28 2.81
N ASN A 260 11.89 7.16 3.22
CA ASN A 260 13.29 6.87 2.90
C ASN A 260 13.46 6.59 1.40
N ALA A 261 12.54 5.84 0.79
CA ALA A 261 12.56 5.57 -0.65
C ALA A 261 12.33 6.84 -1.48
N LEU A 262 11.37 7.67 -1.10
CA LEU A 262 11.02 8.91 -1.81
C LEU A 262 12.20 9.90 -1.91
N ARG A 263 13.15 9.85 -0.98
CA ARG A 263 14.38 10.68 -1.06
C ARG A 263 15.27 10.32 -2.24
N HIS A 264 15.07 9.16 -2.85
CA HIS A 264 15.81 8.67 -4.01
C HIS A 264 14.98 8.67 -5.29
N THR A 265 13.69 8.99 -5.20
CA THR A 265 12.75 9.00 -6.33
C THR A 265 13.03 10.17 -7.26
N THR A 266 13.19 9.89 -8.54
CA THR A 266 13.44 10.89 -9.58
C THR A 266 12.33 11.02 -10.62
N ILE A 267 11.42 10.04 -10.68
CA ILE A 267 10.30 10.05 -11.62
C ILE A 267 9.20 11.01 -11.14
N PRO A 268 8.37 11.56 -12.05
CA PRO A 268 7.17 12.32 -11.68
C PRO A 268 6.26 11.56 -10.73
N MET A 269 5.80 12.23 -9.66
CA MET A 269 4.97 11.63 -8.62
C MET A 269 3.71 12.45 -8.34
N MET A 270 2.56 11.78 -8.25
CA MET A 270 1.32 12.38 -7.76
C MET A 270 0.92 11.73 -6.43
N PHE A 271 0.70 12.57 -5.42
CA PHE A 271 0.32 12.19 -4.07
C PHE A 271 -1.13 12.59 -3.81
N ILE A 272 -1.97 11.64 -3.40
CA ILE A 272 -3.40 11.85 -3.16
C ILE A 272 -3.76 11.36 -1.76
N HIS A 273 -4.70 12.00 -1.08
CA HIS A 273 -5.22 11.54 0.21
C HIS A 273 -6.59 12.12 0.51
N GLY A 274 -7.45 11.37 1.18
CA GLY A 274 -8.72 11.85 1.70
C GLY A 274 -8.54 12.62 3.01
N SER A 275 -9.20 13.77 3.15
CA SER A 275 -9.05 14.61 4.36
C SER A 275 -9.66 13.99 5.62
N ASN A 276 -10.61 13.06 5.48
CA ASN A 276 -11.30 12.38 6.58
C ASN A 276 -10.82 10.95 6.77
N ASP A 277 -9.66 10.60 6.23
CA ASP A 277 -9.07 9.28 6.42
C ASP A 277 -8.69 9.06 7.89
N THR A 278 -9.37 8.13 8.55
CA THR A 278 -9.13 7.75 9.94
C THR A 278 -8.23 6.52 10.08
N PHE A 279 -7.97 5.80 8.98
CA PHE A 279 -7.17 4.58 8.96
C PHE A 279 -5.69 4.86 8.62
N VAL A 280 -5.43 5.71 7.64
CA VAL A 280 -4.10 6.24 7.33
C VAL A 280 -4.12 7.75 7.55
N ASN A 281 -3.22 8.27 8.38
CA ASN A 281 -3.26 9.67 8.80
C ASN A 281 -3.05 10.61 7.59
N PRO A 282 -3.98 11.55 7.28
CA PRO A 282 -3.84 12.50 6.18
C PRO A 282 -2.58 13.37 6.22
N VAL A 283 -2.00 13.56 7.40
CA VAL A 283 -0.70 14.26 7.56
C VAL A 283 0.43 13.55 6.78
N PHE A 284 0.28 12.27 6.47
CA PHE A 284 1.27 11.53 5.69
C PHE A 284 1.38 12.02 4.25
N LEU A 285 0.32 12.56 3.66
CA LEU A 285 0.36 13.22 2.36
C LEU A 285 1.47 14.28 2.28
N ASP A 286 1.44 15.23 3.22
CA ASP A 286 2.42 16.32 3.24
C ASP A 286 3.84 15.85 3.54
N ARG A 287 3.96 14.83 4.40
CA ARG A 287 5.26 14.24 4.75
C ARG A 287 5.87 13.47 3.59
N ASN A 288 5.08 12.66 2.87
CA ASN A 288 5.52 11.92 1.68
C ASN A 288 5.88 12.90 0.55
N PHE A 289 5.01 13.88 0.28
CA PHE A 289 5.28 14.93 -0.70
C PHE A 289 6.58 15.71 -0.40
N ALA A 290 6.80 16.09 0.85
CA ALA A 290 8.01 16.82 1.25
C ALA A 290 9.28 15.97 1.15
N ALA A 291 9.18 14.65 1.37
CA ALA A 291 10.32 13.73 1.29
C ALA A 291 10.71 13.39 -0.15
N CYS A 292 9.82 13.53 -1.11
CA CYS A 292 10.06 13.16 -2.50
C CYS A 292 11.10 14.08 -3.15
N SER A 293 12.16 13.50 -3.71
CA SER A 293 13.23 14.23 -4.40
C SER A 293 12.91 14.57 -5.85
N SER A 294 11.85 14.01 -6.43
CA SER A 294 11.41 14.40 -7.76
C SER A 294 11.06 15.89 -7.81
N ILE A 295 11.55 16.58 -8.82
CA ILE A 295 11.20 17.99 -9.09
C ILE A 295 9.79 18.12 -9.65
N ASP A 296 9.29 17.08 -10.33
CA ASP A 296 7.94 16.98 -10.89
C ASP A 296 7.06 16.19 -9.94
N ARG A 297 6.44 16.90 -9.00
CA ARG A 297 5.55 16.30 -8.00
C ARG A 297 4.31 17.14 -7.77
N GLU A 298 3.18 16.48 -7.69
CA GLU A 298 1.89 17.10 -7.40
C GLU A 298 1.27 16.49 -6.15
N ARG A 299 0.40 17.24 -5.48
CA ARG A 299 -0.41 16.70 -4.38
C ARG A 299 -1.87 17.09 -4.50
N LEU A 300 -2.75 16.24 -4.00
CA LEU A 300 -4.19 16.45 -3.94
C LEU A 300 -4.75 15.94 -2.61
N LEU A 301 -5.20 16.85 -1.76
CA LEU A 301 -6.02 16.49 -0.60
C LEU A 301 -7.49 16.56 -1.02
N VAL A 302 -8.20 15.43 -0.98
CA VAL A 302 -9.61 15.34 -1.39
C VAL A 302 -10.51 15.62 -0.18
N PRO A 303 -11.29 16.72 -0.20
CA PRO A 303 -12.12 17.12 0.94
C PRO A 303 -13.15 16.05 1.29
N GLY A 304 -13.31 15.73 2.57
CA GLY A 304 -14.34 14.82 3.07
C GLY A 304 -14.15 13.33 2.75
N ALA A 305 -13.17 12.98 1.89
CA ALA A 305 -12.95 11.59 1.52
C ALA A 305 -12.35 10.79 2.69
N ALA A 306 -12.92 9.61 2.95
CA ALA A 306 -12.40 8.60 3.88
C ALA A 306 -11.26 7.80 3.24
N HIS A 307 -10.75 6.78 3.94
CA HIS A 307 -9.68 5.90 3.45
C HIS A 307 -10.05 5.23 2.13
N ALA A 308 -9.17 5.35 1.12
CA ALA A 308 -9.34 4.80 -0.23
C ALA A 308 -10.61 5.29 -0.98
N MET A 309 -11.23 6.39 -0.51
CA MET A 309 -12.47 6.93 -1.07
C MET A 309 -12.27 8.22 -1.88
N SER A 310 -11.03 8.62 -2.16
CA SER A 310 -10.74 9.87 -2.86
C SER A 310 -11.46 9.96 -4.21
N ALA A 311 -11.36 8.90 -5.03
CA ALA A 311 -11.99 8.84 -6.34
C ALA A 311 -13.52 8.78 -6.27
N SER A 312 -14.09 8.05 -5.29
CA SER A 312 -15.55 7.88 -5.14
C SER A 312 -16.24 9.08 -4.53
N THR A 313 -15.54 9.84 -3.66
CA THR A 313 -16.11 11.03 -3.01
C THR A 313 -16.17 12.22 -3.97
N HIS A 314 -15.13 12.45 -4.75
CA HIS A 314 -15.04 13.56 -5.70
C HIS A 314 -14.48 13.10 -7.06
N PRO A 315 -15.21 12.27 -7.82
CA PRO A 315 -14.71 11.65 -9.04
C PRO A 315 -14.25 12.66 -10.10
N GLU A 316 -15.00 13.74 -10.32
CA GLU A 316 -14.63 14.77 -11.30
C GLU A 316 -13.31 15.49 -10.94
N LEU A 317 -13.12 15.82 -9.67
CA LEU A 317 -11.88 16.44 -9.19
C LEU A 317 -10.72 15.46 -9.32
N TYR A 318 -10.90 14.24 -8.84
CA TYR A 318 -9.90 13.19 -8.83
C TYR A 318 -9.41 12.89 -10.24
N TRP A 319 -10.32 12.47 -11.12
CA TRP A 319 -9.98 12.05 -12.47
C TRP A 319 -9.47 13.18 -13.35
N ARG A 320 -9.98 14.39 -13.20
CA ARG A 320 -9.40 15.56 -13.88
C ARG A 320 -7.93 15.76 -13.50
N ARG A 321 -7.58 15.67 -12.22
CA ARG A 321 -6.20 15.85 -11.75
C ARG A 321 -5.31 14.70 -12.20
N VAL A 322 -5.76 13.47 -12.06
CA VAL A 322 -5.04 12.26 -12.49
C VAL A 322 -4.82 12.28 -14.02
N THR A 323 -5.88 12.55 -14.80
CA THR A 323 -5.77 12.60 -16.27
C THR A 323 -4.81 13.70 -16.72
N ASN A 324 -4.87 14.90 -16.13
CA ASN A 324 -3.93 15.98 -16.46
C ASN A 324 -2.49 15.61 -16.15
N PHE A 325 -2.24 14.98 -15.00
CA PHE A 325 -0.91 14.49 -14.63
C PHE A 325 -0.39 13.46 -15.63
N ILE A 326 -1.20 12.45 -15.98
CA ILE A 326 -0.85 11.42 -16.95
C ILE A 326 -0.60 12.04 -18.35
N THR A 327 -1.53 12.87 -18.83
CA THR A 327 -1.42 13.50 -20.17
C THR A 327 -0.12 14.29 -20.28
N ARG A 328 0.25 15.03 -19.25
CA ARG A 328 1.48 15.83 -19.21
C ARG A 328 2.72 14.95 -19.17
N THR A 329 2.76 13.94 -18.29
CA THR A 329 3.96 13.11 -18.08
C THR A 329 4.19 12.12 -19.22
N PHE A 330 3.13 11.59 -19.79
CA PHE A 330 3.18 10.67 -20.93
C PHE A 330 3.10 11.36 -22.29
N LYS A 331 2.87 12.68 -22.34
CA LYS A 331 2.72 13.47 -23.56
C LYS A 331 1.63 12.88 -24.49
N LEU A 332 0.45 12.62 -23.90
CA LEU A 332 -0.70 12.02 -24.59
C LEU A 332 -1.53 13.06 -25.34
#